data_82489339fef5c56b5bae8e4785572e8f
#
_entry.id   82489339fef5c56b5bae8e4785572e8f
#
_cell.length_a   1.000
_cell.length_b   1.000
_cell.length_c   1.000
_cell.angle_alpha   90.00
_cell.angle_beta   90.00
_cell.angle_gamma   90.00
#
_symmetry.space_group_name_H-M   'P 1'
#
loop_
_entity.id
_entity.type
_entity.pdbx_description
1 polymer ?
#
loop_
_entity_poly.entity_id
_entity_poly.type
_entity_poly.pdbx_seq_one_letter_code
_entity_poly.pdbx_strand_id
1 'polypeptide(L)'
;FPTTVEHIDFLAADSHKWLLGPCAAGMFYVRHELQDRLSPPAFGWNNVHCPNYVSQEKMILRSDAGRYEAGSFNILGIAGLNAALGLLLEVGIDSIVADLRDKREWLVSALLEKDFEVLCPEPENSGGITSCWREGADMKALGDKLMAESIVASVRGDRSGRDYLRFSPHFYNTQPELERVVDLL
;
A
#
# COMPACT_ATOMS: atom_id res chain seq x y z
N PHE A 1 -7.02 11.39 -3.77
CA PHE A 1 -8.14 10.53 -3.38
C PHE A 1 -9.25 11.42 -2.81
N PRO A 2 -10.40 11.52 -3.46
CA PRO A 2 -11.48 12.44 -3.07
C PRO A 2 -12.32 11.84 -1.92
N THR A 3 -11.84 11.92 -0.69
CA THR A 3 -12.47 11.34 0.51
C THR A 3 -13.93 11.77 0.73
N THR A 4 -14.30 12.96 0.29
CA THR A 4 -15.67 13.48 0.39
C THR A 4 -16.63 12.85 -0.63
N VAL A 5 -16.13 12.46 -1.80
CA VAL A 5 -16.93 11.87 -2.87
C VAL A 5 -17.13 10.37 -2.64
N GLU A 6 -16.12 9.69 -2.12
CA GLU A 6 -16.13 8.25 -1.93
C GLU A 6 -16.76 7.79 -0.60
N HIS A 7 -17.43 8.68 0.13
CA HIS A 7 -18.10 8.36 1.41
C HIS A 7 -17.20 7.65 2.43
N ILE A 8 -15.91 8.03 2.47
CA ILE A 8 -14.95 7.46 3.40
C ILE A 8 -15.03 8.19 4.73
N ASP A 9 -15.22 7.44 5.79
CA ASP A 9 -15.27 7.94 7.17
C ASP A 9 -13.88 7.94 7.82
N PHE A 10 -13.10 6.88 7.56
CA PHE A 10 -11.75 6.68 8.10
C PHE A 10 -10.84 6.13 7.02
N LEU A 11 -9.59 6.61 6.97
CA LEU A 11 -8.55 6.07 6.11
C LEU A 11 -7.22 6.05 6.85
N ALA A 12 -6.53 4.92 6.79
CA ALA A 12 -5.17 4.80 7.27
C ALA A 12 -4.32 4.15 6.17
N ALA A 13 -3.18 4.74 5.88
CA ALA A 13 -2.27 4.24 4.86
C ALA A 13 -0.81 4.43 5.28
N ASP A 14 -0.04 3.34 5.22
CA ASP A 14 1.41 3.35 5.33
C ASP A 14 2.06 3.90 4.07
N SER A 15 3.22 4.54 4.21
CA SER A 15 3.95 5.09 3.07
C SER A 15 4.91 4.11 2.39
N HIS A 16 5.42 3.10 3.10
CA HIS A 16 6.56 2.29 2.69
C HIS A 16 6.25 1.15 1.69
N LYS A 17 5.11 1.22 1.02
CA LYS A 17 4.71 0.25 -0.01
C LYS A 17 4.35 1.00 -1.29
N TRP A 18 3.06 1.01 -1.65
CA TRP A 18 2.60 1.62 -2.89
C TRP A 18 2.90 3.13 -2.99
N LEU A 19 2.92 3.85 -1.87
CA LEU A 19 3.23 5.28 -1.84
C LEU A 19 4.72 5.60 -1.99
N LEU A 20 5.61 4.60 -2.08
CA LEU A 20 7.06 4.72 -2.28
C LEU A 20 7.78 5.56 -1.23
N GLY A 21 7.16 5.80 -0.09
CA GLY A 21 7.71 6.57 1.01
C GLY A 21 8.52 5.72 2.01
N PRO A 22 9.10 6.34 3.02
CA PRO A 22 9.88 5.64 4.04
C PRO A 22 9.00 4.88 5.05
N CYS A 23 9.59 3.92 5.74
CA CYS A 23 8.96 3.28 6.90
C CYS A 23 8.68 4.30 8.03
N ALA A 24 7.74 3.97 8.89
CA ALA A 24 7.33 4.79 10.06
C ALA A 24 6.79 6.18 9.72
N ALA A 25 6.28 6.36 8.51
CA ALA A 25 5.45 7.48 8.12
C ALA A 25 4.17 6.95 7.46
N GLY A 26 3.09 7.69 7.54
CA GLY A 26 1.82 7.30 6.97
C GLY A 26 0.81 8.43 7.09
N MET A 27 -0.41 8.18 6.62
CA MET A 27 -1.51 9.12 6.70
C MET A 27 -2.67 8.50 7.46
N PHE A 28 -3.30 9.32 8.26
CA PHE A 28 -4.57 9.00 8.91
C PHE A 28 -5.58 10.10 8.60
N TYR A 29 -6.72 9.71 8.08
CA TYR A 29 -7.84 10.59 7.82
C TYR A 29 -9.04 10.13 8.64
N VAL A 30 -9.74 11.08 9.22
CA VAL A 30 -11.04 10.88 9.85
C VAL A 30 -11.95 12.03 9.46
N ARG A 31 -13.16 11.72 9.04
CA ARG A 31 -14.17 12.73 8.72
C ARG A 31 -14.42 13.61 9.93
N HIS A 32 -14.44 14.93 9.73
CA HIS A 32 -14.51 15.91 10.82
C HIS A 32 -15.67 15.65 11.79
N GLU A 33 -16.84 15.32 11.25
CA GLU A 33 -18.05 15.08 12.03
C GLU A 33 -17.99 13.80 12.90
N LEU A 34 -17.01 12.94 12.63
CA LEU A 34 -16.80 11.70 13.36
C LEU A 34 -15.67 11.78 14.39
N GLN A 35 -14.93 12.90 14.44
CA GLN A 35 -13.78 13.04 15.33
C GLN A 35 -14.17 12.88 16.81
N ASP A 36 -15.35 13.33 17.21
CA ASP A 36 -15.82 13.16 18.61
C ASP A 36 -16.25 11.73 18.96
N ARG A 37 -16.45 10.88 17.95
CA ARG A 37 -16.75 9.45 18.11
C ARG A 37 -15.50 8.58 18.20
N LEU A 38 -14.35 9.11 17.80
CA LEU A 38 -13.07 8.41 17.81
C LEU A 38 -12.12 9.08 18.81
N SER A 39 -12.03 8.52 20.00
CA SER A 39 -11.10 9.02 21.02
C SER A 39 -9.69 8.53 20.73
N PRO A 40 -8.64 9.38 20.83
CA PRO A 40 -7.27 8.93 20.71
C PRO A 40 -6.90 7.98 21.85
N PRO A 41 -6.14 6.91 21.59
CA PRO A 41 -5.75 5.96 22.63
C PRO A 41 -4.56 6.45 23.48
N ALA A 42 -3.87 7.51 23.03
CA ALA A 42 -2.72 8.08 23.71
C ALA A 42 -2.85 9.59 23.82
N PHE A 43 -2.40 10.12 24.95
CA PHE A 43 -2.39 11.54 25.24
C PHE A 43 -0.95 12.05 25.40
N GLY A 44 -0.72 13.26 24.96
CA GLY A 44 0.57 13.91 25.08
C GLY A 44 0.45 15.43 24.84
N TRP A 45 1.57 16.11 24.91
CA TRP A 45 1.63 17.57 24.84
C TRP A 45 1.10 18.16 23.51
N ASN A 46 1.08 17.35 22.43
CA ASN A 46 0.72 17.86 21.11
C ASN A 46 -0.77 17.69 20.76
N ASN A 47 -1.46 16.72 21.33
CA ASN A 47 -2.86 16.46 21.02
C ASN A 47 -3.87 17.05 22.02
N VAL A 48 -3.36 17.62 23.11
CA VAL A 48 -4.18 18.34 24.10
C VAL A 48 -3.98 19.85 23.99
N HIS A 49 -5.01 20.59 24.41
CA HIS A 49 -4.91 22.03 24.52
C HIS A 49 -4.05 22.38 25.73
N CYS A 50 -2.81 22.79 25.49
CA CYS A 50 -1.80 23.12 26.50
C CYS A 50 -1.07 24.43 26.14
N PRO A 51 -1.74 25.60 26.26
CA PRO A 51 -1.18 26.89 25.89
C PRO A 51 0.11 27.16 26.67
N ASN A 52 1.16 27.56 25.96
CA ASN A 52 2.48 27.85 26.55
C ASN A 52 3.06 26.69 27.38
N TYR A 53 2.68 25.45 27.10
CA TYR A 53 3.06 24.26 27.87
C TYR A 53 2.66 24.30 29.34
N VAL A 54 1.63 25.07 29.67
CA VAL A 54 1.09 25.18 31.03
C VAL A 54 -0.03 24.15 31.20
N SER A 55 0.10 23.31 32.21
CA SER A 55 -0.89 22.32 32.62
C SER A 55 -2.25 22.97 32.86
N GLN A 56 -3.32 22.37 32.34
CA GLN A 56 -4.70 22.82 32.47
C GLN A 56 -5.44 21.95 33.49
N GLU A 57 -6.48 22.49 34.14
CA GLU A 57 -7.33 21.73 35.07
C GLU A 57 -8.14 20.63 34.36
N LYS A 58 -8.46 20.87 33.08
CA LYS A 58 -9.22 19.93 32.25
C LYS A 58 -8.40 19.54 31.04
N MET A 59 -8.40 18.25 30.74
CA MET A 59 -7.84 17.75 29.50
C MET A 59 -8.84 17.99 28.34
N ILE A 60 -8.46 18.88 27.44
CA ILE A 60 -9.23 19.23 26.25
C ILE A 60 -8.40 18.82 25.04
N LEU A 61 -8.96 17.95 24.20
CA LEU A 61 -8.31 17.56 22.93
C LEU A 61 -8.38 18.72 21.93
N ARG A 62 -7.45 18.74 20.99
CA ARG A 62 -7.52 19.64 19.84
C ARG A 62 -8.80 19.39 19.03
N SER A 63 -9.30 20.42 18.39
CA SER A 63 -10.52 20.37 17.57
C SER A 63 -10.28 19.90 16.13
N ASP A 64 -9.02 19.66 15.74
CA ASP A 64 -8.59 19.20 14.43
C ASP A 64 -8.01 17.77 14.51
N ALA A 65 -7.56 17.22 13.36
CA ALA A 65 -6.94 15.91 13.29
C ALA A 65 -5.64 15.78 14.12
N GLY A 66 -5.03 16.90 14.54
CA GLY A 66 -3.92 16.92 15.48
C GLY A 66 -4.24 16.28 16.84
N ARG A 67 -5.52 16.07 17.15
CA ARG A 67 -5.94 15.28 18.33
C ARG A 67 -5.44 13.84 18.34
N TYR A 68 -5.06 13.31 17.18
CA TYR A 68 -4.51 11.96 17.03
C TYR A 68 -2.98 11.92 17.06
N GLU A 69 -2.33 13.06 17.21
CA GLU A 69 -0.88 13.24 17.19
C GLU A 69 -0.37 13.55 18.61
N ALA A 70 -0.07 12.52 19.40
CA ALA A 70 0.22 12.69 20.83
C ALA A 70 1.55 13.42 21.12
N GLY A 71 2.54 13.33 20.25
CA GLY A 71 3.89 13.86 20.53
C GLY A 71 4.65 14.31 19.31
N SER A 72 5.98 14.19 19.37
CA SER A 72 6.88 14.61 18.29
C SER A 72 6.69 13.79 17.02
N PHE A 73 6.71 14.46 15.90
CA PHE A 73 6.56 13.83 14.59
C PHE A 73 7.86 13.19 14.11
N ASN A 74 7.75 12.13 13.31
CA ASN A 74 8.83 11.63 12.49
C ASN A 74 9.07 12.58 11.29
N ILE A 75 9.75 13.70 11.53
CA ILE A 75 9.95 14.76 10.53
C ILE A 75 10.67 14.23 9.29
N LEU A 76 11.68 13.36 9.45
CA LEU A 76 12.40 12.77 8.33
C LEU A 76 11.49 11.86 7.49
N GLY A 77 10.66 11.06 8.15
CA GLY A 77 9.68 10.21 7.48
C GLY A 77 8.62 11.03 6.73
N ILE A 78 8.15 12.13 7.32
CA ILE A 78 7.18 13.03 6.69
C ILE A 78 7.80 13.73 5.47
N ALA A 79 9.05 14.20 5.56
CA ALA A 79 9.75 14.81 4.43
C ALA A 79 9.93 13.82 3.28
N GLY A 80 10.32 12.57 3.59
CA GLY A 80 10.43 11.50 2.59
C GLY A 80 9.08 11.14 1.96
N LEU A 81 8.02 11.04 2.77
CA LEU A 81 6.66 10.80 2.25
C LEU A 81 6.20 11.95 1.33
N ASN A 82 6.48 13.19 1.71
CA ASN A 82 6.14 14.35 0.88
C ASN A 82 6.83 14.30 -0.50
N ALA A 83 8.11 13.92 -0.54
CA ALA A 83 8.85 13.76 -1.79
C ALA A 83 8.28 12.62 -2.64
N ALA A 84 7.95 11.48 -2.02
CA ALA A 84 7.34 10.33 -2.71
C ALA A 84 5.96 10.66 -3.30
N LEU A 85 5.12 11.34 -2.53
CA LEU A 85 3.82 11.83 -3.03
C LEU A 85 3.99 12.83 -4.17
N GLY A 86 4.99 13.72 -4.09
CA GLY A 86 5.33 14.65 -5.17
C GLY A 86 5.63 13.90 -6.48
N LEU A 87 6.45 12.85 -6.43
CA LEU A 87 6.76 12.01 -7.60
C LEU A 87 5.50 11.34 -8.17
N LEU A 88 4.66 10.74 -7.33
CA LEU A 88 3.43 10.09 -7.79
C LEU A 88 2.46 11.08 -8.45
N LEU A 89 2.36 12.29 -7.92
CA LEU A 89 1.52 13.35 -8.48
C LEU A 89 2.10 13.91 -9.79
N GLU A 90 3.42 14.00 -9.91
CA GLU A 90 4.12 14.41 -11.14
C GLU A 90 3.90 13.42 -12.28
N VAL A 91 4.03 12.11 -12.00
CA VAL A 91 3.73 11.04 -12.98
C VAL A 91 2.24 11.02 -13.34
N GLY A 92 1.38 11.33 -12.38
CA GLY A 92 -0.07 11.36 -12.54
C GLY A 92 -0.73 10.02 -12.19
N ILE A 93 -1.67 10.05 -11.26
CA ILE A 93 -2.32 8.83 -10.73
C ILE A 93 -3.08 8.08 -11.84
N ASP A 94 -3.78 8.79 -12.71
CA ASP A 94 -4.54 8.16 -13.81
C ASP A 94 -3.59 7.43 -14.79
N SER A 95 -2.43 8.02 -15.09
CA SER A 95 -1.39 7.40 -15.92
C SER A 95 -0.82 6.15 -15.27
N ILE A 96 -0.54 6.22 -13.96
CA ILE A 96 -0.06 5.05 -13.17
C ILE A 96 -1.11 3.94 -13.18
N VAL A 97 -2.38 4.27 -12.99
CA VAL A 97 -3.48 3.28 -12.98
C VAL A 97 -3.64 2.62 -14.34
N ALA A 98 -3.58 3.38 -15.43
CA ALA A 98 -3.66 2.83 -16.78
C ALA A 98 -2.49 1.85 -17.06
N ASP A 99 -1.25 2.29 -16.81
CA ASP A 99 -0.05 1.47 -16.99
C ASP A 99 -0.09 0.17 -16.16
N LEU A 100 -0.52 0.26 -14.90
CA LEU A 100 -0.63 -0.93 -14.04
C LEU A 100 -1.75 -1.89 -14.49
N ARG A 101 -2.83 -1.39 -15.07
CA ARG A 101 -3.88 -2.24 -15.65
C ARG A 101 -3.38 -2.99 -16.86
N ASP A 102 -2.71 -2.32 -17.79
CA ASP A 102 -2.13 -2.92 -18.99
C ASP A 102 -1.11 -4.01 -18.63
N LYS A 103 -0.19 -3.71 -17.71
CA LYS A 103 0.79 -4.68 -17.19
C LYS A 103 0.14 -5.89 -16.54
N ARG A 104 -0.91 -5.66 -15.75
CA ARG A 104 -1.62 -6.75 -15.09
C ARG A 104 -2.37 -7.62 -16.10
N GLU A 105 -3.07 -7.02 -17.04
CA GLU A 105 -3.81 -7.76 -18.08
C GLU A 105 -2.86 -8.66 -18.86
N TRP A 106 -1.74 -8.12 -19.29
CA TRP A 106 -0.70 -8.90 -19.96
C TRP A 106 -0.17 -10.03 -19.07
N LEU A 107 0.20 -9.73 -17.81
CA LEU A 107 0.76 -10.72 -16.88
C LEU A 107 -0.23 -11.85 -16.59
N VAL A 108 -1.51 -11.53 -16.39
CA VAL A 108 -2.57 -12.53 -16.17
C VAL A 108 -2.68 -13.44 -17.38
N SER A 109 -2.73 -12.89 -18.60
CA SER A 109 -2.82 -13.68 -19.85
C SER A 109 -1.60 -14.61 -19.99
N ALA A 110 -0.39 -14.09 -19.78
CA ALA A 110 0.83 -14.87 -19.90
C ALA A 110 0.96 -15.98 -18.83
N LEU A 111 0.45 -15.76 -17.62
CA LEU A 111 0.41 -16.78 -16.56
C LEU A 111 -0.59 -17.89 -16.89
N LEU A 112 -1.78 -17.53 -17.40
CA LEU A 112 -2.78 -18.50 -17.82
C LEU A 112 -2.28 -19.38 -18.99
N GLU A 113 -1.54 -18.83 -19.94
CA GLU A 113 -0.91 -19.58 -21.04
C GLU A 113 0.14 -20.60 -20.55
N LYS A 114 0.67 -20.42 -19.34
CA LYS A 114 1.62 -21.34 -18.68
C LYS A 114 0.94 -22.25 -17.64
N ASP A 115 -0.36 -22.43 -17.73
CA ASP A 115 -1.18 -23.28 -16.85
C ASP A 115 -1.17 -22.85 -15.37
N PHE A 116 -0.89 -21.55 -15.08
CA PHE A 116 -1.12 -21.01 -13.76
C PHE A 116 -2.58 -20.63 -13.57
N GLU A 117 -3.11 -20.89 -12.41
CA GLU A 117 -4.36 -20.30 -11.94
C GLU A 117 -4.05 -18.94 -11.28
N VAL A 118 -4.84 -17.93 -11.61
CA VAL A 118 -4.69 -16.56 -11.10
C VAL A 118 -5.88 -16.23 -10.21
N LEU A 119 -5.61 -15.65 -9.03
CA LEU A 119 -6.66 -15.17 -8.14
C LEU A 119 -7.30 -13.90 -8.72
N CYS A 120 -8.64 -13.89 -8.81
CA CYS A 120 -9.41 -12.76 -9.35
C CYS A 120 -8.83 -12.27 -10.70
N PRO A 121 -8.86 -13.10 -11.75
CA PRO A 121 -8.27 -12.72 -13.04
C PRO A 121 -9.03 -11.57 -13.71
N GLU A 122 -10.32 -11.39 -13.37
CA GLU A 122 -11.19 -10.37 -13.96
C GLU A 122 -10.71 -8.96 -13.59
N PRO A 123 -10.61 -8.03 -14.57
CA PRO A 123 -10.13 -6.67 -14.34
C PRO A 123 -10.92 -5.89 -13.29
N GLU A 124 -12.26 -6.11 -13.23
CA GLU A 124 -13.18 -5.39 -12.34
C GLU A 124 -12.95 -5.71 -10.86
N ASN A 125 -12.44 -6.89 -10.57
CA ASN A 125 -12.22 -7.41 -9.22
C ASN A 125 -10.75 -7.37 -8.79
N SER A 126 -9.94 -6.56 -9.46
CA SER A 126 -8.50 -6.61 -9.29
C SER A 126 -7.86 -5.25 -8.96
N GLY A 127 -6.72 -5.32 -8.29
CA GLY A 127 -5.79 -4.20 -8.09
C GLY A 127 -4.44 -4.47 -8.75
N GLY A 128 -3.40 -3.72 -8.35
CA GLY A 128 -2.05 -3.87 -8.90
C GLY A 128 -1.28 -5.12 -8.45
N ILE A 129 -1.91 -6.03 -7.67
CA ILE A 129 -1.28 -7.27 -7.19
C ILE A 129 -1.83 -8.45 -7.97
N THR A 130 -0.94 -9.32 -8.47
CA THR A 130 -1.30 -10.57 -9.13
C THR A 130 -0.76 -11.73 -8.31
N SER A 131 -1.64 -12.63 -7.87
CA SER A 131 -1.27 -13.86 -7.16
C SER A 131 -1.66 -15.06 -7.99
N CYS A 132 -0.74 -16.00 -8.18
CA CYS A 132 -0.95 -17.19 -8.99
C CYS A 132 -0.38 -18.44 -8.33
N TRP A 133 -0.87 -19.59 -8.75
CA TRP A 133 -0.37 -20.90 -8.38
C TRP A 133 -0.56 -21.87 -9.54
N ARG A 134 0.14 -23.02 -9.53
CA ARG A 134 -0.02 -24.06 -10.53
C ARG A 134 -0.07 -25.42 -9.85
N GLU A 135 -1.01 -26.26 -10.27
CA GLU A 135 -1.17 -27.61 -9.74
C GLU A 135 0.12 -28.43 -9.92
N GLY A 136 0.52 -29.12 -8.86
CA GLY A 136 1.73 -29.94 -8.85
C GLY A 136 3.06 -29.20 -8.86
N ALA A 137 3.05 -27.85 -8.92
CA ALA A 137 4.29 -27.05 -8.88
C ALA A 137 4.63 -26.61 -7.44
N ASP A 138 5.91 -26.64 -7.11
CA ASP A 138 6.44 -26.08 -5.86
C ASP A 138 6.62 -24.56 -6.01
N MET A 139 5.69 -23.78 -5.47
CA MET A 139 5.70 -22.32 -5.54
C MET A 139 6.89 -21.70 -4.78
N LYS A 140 7.40 -22.37 -3.75
CA LYS A 140 8.59 -21.94 -3.02
C LYS A 140 9.83 -22.09 -3.87
N ALA A 141 9.99 -23.27 -4.50
CA ALA A 141 11.11 -23.52 -5.41
C ALA A 141 11.11 -22.55 -6.61
N LEU A 142 9.92 -22.22 -7.15
CA LEU A 142 9.81 -21.19 -8.19
C LEU A 142 10.17 -19.79 -7.66
N GLY A 143 9.77 -19.44 -6.46
CA GLY A 143 10.18 -18.18 -5.82
C GLY A 143 11.70 -18.10 -5.61
N ASP A 144 12.32 -19.18 -5.16
CA ASP A 144 13.78 -19.28 -4.99
C ASP A 144 14.51 -19.18 -6.34
N LYS A 145 13.98 -19.80 -7.39
CA LYS A 145 14.51 -19.67 -8.77
C LYS A 145 14.47 -18.22 -9.25
N LEU A 146 13.35 -17.52 -9.06
CA LEU A 146 13.24 -16.11 -9.42
C LEU A 146 14.25 -15.26 -8.61
N MET A 147 14.39 -15.52 -7.32
CA MET A 147 15.33 -14.81 -6.45
C MET A 147 16.77 -15.01 -6.88
N ALA A 148 17.15 -16.23 -7.30
CA ALA A 148 18.49 -16.52 -7.84
C ALA A 148 18.80 -15.71 -9.11
N GLU A 149 17.76 -15.36 -9.87
CA GLU A 149 17.84 -14.50 -11.07
C GLU A 149 17.65 -13.00 -10.74
N SER A 150 17.75 -12.62 -9.47
CA SER A 150 17.59 -11.24 -8.99
C SER A 150 16.17 -10.68 -9.21
N ILE A 151 15.15 -11.53 -9.24
CA ILE A 151 13.75 -11.16 -9.35
C ILE A 151 13.08 -11.40 -8.00
N VAL A 152 12.61 -10.32 -7.36
CA VAL A 152 11.95 -10.38 -6.07
C VAL A 152 10.45 -10.58 -6.25
N ALA A 153 9.98 -11.80 -6.03
CA ALA A 153 8.55 -12.13 -5.90
C ALA A 153 8.25 -12.59 -4.47
N SER A 154 7.01 -12.44 -4.05
CA SER A 154 6.61 -12.90 -2.70
C SER A 154 5.94 -14.26 -2.81
N VAL A 155 6.39 -15.23 -1.99
CA VAL A 155 5.63 -16.46 -1.75
C VAL A 155 4.67 -16.23 -0.58
N ARG A 156 3.40 -16.61 -0.74
CA ARG A 156 2.34 -16.44 0.27
C ARG A 156 1.50 -17.71 0.37
N GLY A 157 1.32 -18.20 1.60
CA GLY A 157 0.44 -19.32 1.89
C GLY A 157 -0.97 -18.85 2.29
N ASP A 158 -1.98 -19.62 1.93
CA ASP A 158 -3.34 -19.46 2.45
C ASP A 158 -3.62 -20.42 3.62
N ARG A 159 -4.84 -20.34 4.17
CA ARG A 159 -5.25 -21.21 5.30
C ARG A 159 -5.43 -22.69 4.92
N SER A 160 -5.53 -23.01 3.64
CA SER A 160 -5.60 -24.39 3.16
C SER A 160 -4.22 -25.03 3.02
N GLY A 161 -3.16 -24.26 3.18
CA GLY A 161 -1.77 -24.69 3.00
C GLY A 161 -1.29 -24.57 1.56
N ARG A 162 -2.05 -23.92 0.66
CA ARG A 162 -1.63 -23.65 -0.72
C ARG A 162 -0.69 -22.45 -0.74
N ASP A 163 0.44 -22.59 -1.41
CA ASP A 163 1.38 -21.50 -1.66
C ASP A 163 1.11 -20.82 -3.02
N TYR A 164 1.30 -19.51 -3.06
CA TYR A 164 1.13 -18.66 -4.24
C TYR A 164 2.40 -17.86 -4.49
N LEU A 165 2.74 -17.62 -5.75
CA LEU A 165 3.60 -16.52 -6.15
C LEU A 165 2.77 -15.26 -6.26
N ARG A 166 3.25 -14.18 -5.65
CA ARG A 166 2.61 -12.86 -5.67
C ARG A 166 3.53 -11.84 -6.28
N PHE A 167 3.08 -11.24 -7.36
CA PHE A 167 3.73 -10.14 -8.06
C PHE A 167 3.05 -8.82 -7.73
N SER A 168 3.84 -7.78 -7.52
CA SER A 168 3.34 -6.44 -7.15
C SER A 168 4.11 -5.38 -7.95
N PRO A 169 3.97 -5.36 -9.29
CA PRO A 169 4.63 -4.37 -10.11
C PRO A 169 4.12 -2.97 -9.78
N HIS A 170 4.97 -1.97 -10.00
CA HIS A 170 4.63 -0.58 -9.95
C HIS A 170 4.90 0.10 -11.30
N PHE A 171 4.55 1.39 -11.45
CA PHE A 171 4.72 2.11 -12.71
C PHE A 171 6.17 2.10 -13.24
N TYR A 172 7.16 2.01 -12.36
CA TYR A 172 8.58 1.98 -12.75
C TYR A 172 9.06 0.60 -13.23
N ASN A 173 8.29 -0.47 -13.06
CA ASN A 173 8.62 -1.76 -13.66
C ASN A 173 8.30 -1.74 -15.15
N THR A 174 9.19 -2.34 -15.93
CA THR A 174 9.08 -2.36 -17.39
C THR A 174 8.46 -3.65 -17.91
N GLN A 175 7.91 -3.61 -19.12
CA GLN A 175 7.39 -4.78 -19.79
C GLN A 175 8.44 -5.90 -19.94
N PRO A 176 9.70 -5.64 -20.39
CA PRO A 176 10.73 -6.68 -20.46
C PRO A 176 11.05 -7.35 -19.12
N GLU A 177 10.93 -6.63 -17.99
CA GLU A 177 11.09 -7.25 -16.67
C GLU A 177 9.99 -8.27 -16.38
N LEU A 178 8.74 -7.97 -16.75
CA LEU A 178 7.61 -8.89 -16.59
C LEU A 178 7.75 -10.11 -17.53
N GLU A 179 8.18 -9.88 -18.78
CA GLU A 179 8.45 -10.96 -19.74
C GLU A 179 9.50 -11.91 -19.19
N ARG A 180 10.60 -11.38 -18.66
CA ARG A 180 11.65 -12.21 -18.04
C ARG A 180 11.13 -13.03 -16.85
N VAL A 181 10.22 -12.48 -16.04
CA VAL A 181 9.56 -13.24 -14.97
C VAL A 181 8.82 -14.45 -15.55
N VAL A 182 7.99 -14.21 -16.56
CA VAL A 182 7.16 -15.27 -17.18
C VAL A 182 8.03 -16.32 -17.86
N ASP A 183 9.12 -15.94 -18.52
CA ASP A 183 10.05 -16.88 -19.18
C ASP A 183 10.72 -17.85 -18.19
N LEU A 184 10.90 -17.41 -16.94
CA LEU A 184 11.50 -18.22 -15.89
C LEU A 184 10.50 -19.15 -15.18
N LEU A 185 9.19 -18.95 -15.34
CA LEU A 185 8.15 -19.79 -14.74
C LEU A 185 7.80 -20.98 -15.62
#